data_cf4fbdc82d45fcce9889bcded5614307
#
_entry.id   cf4fbdc82d45fcce9889bcded5614307
#
_cell.length_a   1.000
_cell.length_b   1.000
_cell.length_c   1.000
_cell.angle_alpha   90.00
_cell.angle_beta   90.00
_cell.angle_gamma   90.00
#
_symmetry.space_group_name_H-M   'P 1'
#
loop_
_entity.id
_entity.type
_entity.pdbx_description
1 polymer ?
#
loop_
_entity_poly.entity_id
_entity_poly.type
_entity_poly.pdbx_seq_one_letter_code
_entity_poly.pdbx_strand_id
1 'polypeptide(L)'
;KGGNMVVQYNTNRGIKVDKIAPFDLQLSRDRVTDETAEVTLLAPNHEVLNFPNKITTKDFEGWTQERGLYFPDQWSSDFTPILSMHDKDETAKTGSLLVAKHGKGYYIYTGLSFFREFPVGVSGAYRLFANMLSIGKQDITNDNGIKN
;
A
#
# COMPACT_ATOMS: atom_id res chain seq x y z
N LYS A 1 10.69 -3.72 18.15
CA LYS A 1 12.02 -3.19 17.80
C LYS A 1 11.97 -2.03 16.78
N GLY A 2 10.82 -1.69 16.21
CA GLY A 2 10.67 -0.55 15.31
C GLY A 2 10.94 -0.84 13.83
N GLY A 3 10.82 -2.06 13.38
CA GLY A 3 10.88 -2.42 11.96
C GLY A 3 9.54 -2.29 11.27
N ASN A 4 9.56 -2.18 9.95
CA ASN A 4 8.36 -2.23 9.11
C ASN A 4 8.15 -3.63 8.56
N MET A 5 6.89 -4.07 8.52
CA MET A 5 6.49 -5.31 7.88
C MET A 5 5.57 -4.99 6.71
N VAL A 6 6.00 -5.38 5.53
CA VAL A 6 5.20 -5.24 4.30
C VAL A 6 4.71 -6.63 3.90
N VAL A 7 3.41 -6.80 3.87
CA VAL A 7 2.73 -8.01 3.43
C VAL A 7 1.96 -7.70 2.16
N GLN A 8 2.16 -8.49 1.11
CA GLN A 8 1.58 -8.20 -0.17
C GLN A 8 0.96 -9.44 -0.82
N TYR A 9 -0.13 -9.22 -1.52
CA TYR A 9 -0.75 -10.11 -2.49
C TYR A 9 -1.05 -11.52 -1.96
N ASN A 10 -1.74 -11.62 -0.83
CA ASN A 10 -2.23 -12.89 -0.32
C ASN A 10 -3.65 -13.16 -0.81
N THR A 11 -3.95 -14.43 -1.08
CA THR A 11 -5.31 -14.86 -1.39
C THR A 11 -6.06 -15.24 -0.12
N ASN A 12 -7.37 -15.16 -0.14
CA ASN A 12 -8.22 -15.66 0.94
C ASN A 12 -8.43 -17.19 0.89
N ARG A 13 -7.73 -17.89 -0.02
CA ARG A 13 -7.80 -19.34 -0.17
C ARG A 13 -6.54 -19.99 0.42
N GLY A 14 -6.74 -20.98 1.27
CA GLY A 14 -5.64 -21.79 1.81
C GLY A 14 -4.80 -21.11 2.90
N ILE A 15 -5.16 -19.92 3.34
CA ILE A 15 -4.56 -19.33 4.55
C ILE A 15 -5.06 -20.16 5.75
N LYS A 16 -4.12 -20.78 6.46
CA LYS A 16 -4.40 -21.64 7.64
C LYS A 16 -4.19 -20.90 8.96
N VAL A 17 -3.96 -19.61 8.92
CA VAL A 17 -3.74 -18.78 10.11
C VAL A 17 -4.96 -17.90 10.34
N ASP A 18 -5.37 -17.76 11.60
CA ASP A 18 -6.54 -16.97 11.97
C ASP A 18 -6.31 -15.46 11.77
N LYS A 19 -5.05 -15.02 11.81
CA LYS A 19 -4.66 -13.62 11.64
C LYS A 19 -3.40 -13.48 10.81
N ILE A 20 -3.45 -12.64 9.79
CA ILE A 20 -2.30 -12.27 8.95
C ILE A 20 -1.71 -10.90 9.31
N ALA A 21 -2.36 -10.18 10.22
CA ALA A 21 -2.01 -8.81 10.62
C ALA A 21 -2.11 -8.67 12.15
N PRO A 22 -1.46 -7.66 12.74
CA PRO A 22 -1.54 -7.38 14.19
C PRO A 22 -2.94 -6.91 14.63
N PHE A 23 -3.72 -6.39 13.70
CA PHE A 23 -5.10 -5.94 13.87
C PHE A 23 -6.03 -6.73 12.94
N ASP A 24 -7.33 -6.64 13.17
CA ASP A 24 -8.30 -7.35 12.35
C ASP A 24 -8.23 -6.88 10.89
N LEU A 25 -8.12 -7.82 9.97
CA LEU A 25 -8.02 -7.60 8.53
C LEU A 25 -8.56 -8.81 7.80
N GLN A 26 -9.57 -8.60 6.97
CA GLN A 26 -10.22 -9.65 6.20
C GLN A 26 -9.92 -9.46 4.71
N LEU A 27 -9.28 -10.46 4.12
CA LEU A 27 -9.06 -10.51 2.67
C LEU A 27 -10.36 -10.88 1.96
N SER A 28 -10.55 -10.30 0.78
CA SER A 28 -11.68 -10.58 -0.08
C SER A 28 -11.26 -10.97 -1.50
N ARG A 29 -12.22 -10.99 -2.40
CA ARG A 29 -11.98 -11.10 -3.85
C ARG A 29 -12.06 -9.76 -4.55
N ASP A 30 -12.11 -8.67 -3.82
CA ASP A 30 -12.09 -7.33 -4.38
C ASP A 30 -10.82 -7.14 -5.20
N ARG A 31 -10.98 -6.53 -6.35
CA ARG A 31 -9.92 -6.34 -7.34
C ARG A 31 -10.18 -5.10 -8.17
N VAL A 32 -9.16 -4.65 -8.87
CA VAL A 32 -9.26 -3.69 -9.97
C VAL A 32 -8.39 -4.22 -11.10
N THR A 33 -9.04 -4.70 -12.15
CA THR A 33 -8.38 -5.39 -13.28
C THR A 33 -8.04 -4.46 -14.44
N ASP A 34 -8.68 -3.30 -14.50
CA ASP A 34 -8.30 -2.24 -15.46
C ASP A 34 -7.04 -1.55 -14.97
N GLU A 35 -5.93 -1.79 -15.65
CA GLU A 35 -4.64 -1.17 -15.36
C GLU A 35 -4.63 0.35 -15.55
N THR A 36 -5.63 0.90 -16.23
CA THR A 36 -5.82 2.34 -16.45
C THR A 36 -6.83 2.97 -15.50
N ALA A 37 -7.48 2.18 -14.64
CA ALA A 37 -8.46 2.67 -13.68
C ALA A 37 -7.91 3.88 -12.89
N GLU A 38 -8.75 4.89 -12.71
CA GLU A 38 -8.38 6.08 -11.95
C GLU A 38 -8.06 5.71 -10.50
N VAL A 39 -6.99 6.32 -9.99
CA VAL A 39 -6.57 6.16 -8.59
C VAL A 39 -6.74 7.46 -7.84
N THR A 40 -7.53 7.43 -6.78
CA THR A 40 -7.72 8.56 -5.85
C THR A 40 -6.86 8.37 -4.61
N LEU A 41 -6.13 9.41 -4.22
CA LEU A 41 -5.34 9.43 -2.99
C LEU A 41 -6.25 9.81 -1.82
N LEU A 42 -6.62 8.86 -0.96
CA LEU A 42 -7.51 9.08 0.19
C LEU A 42 -6.82 9.82 1.34
N ALA A 43 -5.52 9.60 1.51
CA ALA A 43 -4.71 10.18 2.57
C ALA A 43 -3.51 10.96 1.97
N PRO A 44 -3.73 12.06 1.25
CA PRO A 44 -2.68 12.74 0.48
C PRO A 44 -1.53 13.28 1.33
N ASN A 45 -1.76 13.51 2.62
CA ASN A 45 -0.74 13.98 3.57
C ASN A 45 -0.05 12.85 4.33
N HIS A 46 -0.42 11.59 4.10
CA HIS A 46 0.19 10.45 4.77
C HIS A 46 1.65 10.28 4.34
N GLU A 47 2.54 9.94 5.28
CA GLU A 47 3.98 9.77 5.02
C GLU A 47 4.27 8.82 3.86
N VAL A 48 3.51 7.71 3.73
CA VAL A 48 3.70 6.73 2.65
C VAL A 48 3.51 7.32 1.24
N LEU A 49 2.81 8.44 1.11
CA LEU A 49 2.63 9.16 -0.15
C LEU A 49 3.58 10.36 -0.31
N ASN A 50 4.43 10.63 0.68
CA ASN A 50 5.24 11.85 0.69
C ASN A 50 6.72 11.64 0.95
N PHE A 51 7.15 10.47 1.45
CA PHE A 51 8.55 10.24 1.78
C PHE A 51 9.00 8.79 1.45
N PRO A 52 10.17 8.63 0.81
CA PRO A 52 11.08 9.65 0.28
C PRO A 52 10.58 10.28 -1.03
N ASN A 53 9.53 9.76 -1.64
CA ASN A 53 8.99 10.25 -2.90
C ASN A 53 7.61 10.90 -2.71
N LYS A 54 7.38 12.03 -3.37
CA LYS A 54 6.03 12.58 -3.51
C LYS A 54 5.27 11.74 -4.54
N ILE A 55 4.31 10.96 -4.07
CA ILE A 55 3.44 10.12 -4.93
C ILE A 55 2.26 10.97 -5.41
N THR A 56 1.97 10.84 -6.68
CA THR A 56 0.83 11.47 -7.36
C THR A 56 0.10 10.44 -8.21
N THR A 57 -1.01 10.82 -8.82
CA THR A 57 -1.74 9.94 -9.75
C THR A 57 -0.88 9.51 -10.94
N LYS A 58 0.13 10.31 -11.34
CA LYS A 58 1.08 9.96 -12.39
C LYS A 58 1.92 8.72 -12.08
N ASP A 59 2.13 8.39 -10.82
CA ASP A 59 2.87 7.19 -10.42
C ASP A 59 2.09 5.89 -10.71
N PHE A 60 0.83 6.01 -11.09
CA PHE A 60 -0.02 4.90 -11.52
C PHE A 60 -0.17 4.81 -13.05
N GLU A 61 0.49 5.67 -13.81
CA GLU A 61 0.55 5.57 -15.28
C GLU A 61 1.48 4.45 -15.71
N GLY A 62 1.13 3.78 -16.81
CA GLY A 62 1.94 2.71 -17.37
C GLY A 62 1.92 1.39 -16.58
N TRP A 63 1.05 1.26 -15.60
CA TRP A 63 0.80 -0.03 -14.95
C TRP A 63 0.28 -1.03 -15.97
N THR A 64 0.56 -2.32 -15.77
CA THR A 64 0.26 -3.39 -16.72
C THR A 64 -0.61 -4.47 -16.07
N GLN A 65 -1.52 -5.03 -16.83
CA GLN A 65 -2.46 -6.11 -16.56
C GLN A 65 -3.56 -5.78 -15.56
N GLU A 66 -3.23 -5.28 -14.37
CA GLU A 66 -4.19 -4.90 -13.34
C GLU A 66 -3.58 -3.92 -12.33
N ARG A 67 -4.44 -3.23 -11.57
CA ARG A 67 -4.01 -2.47 -10.38
C ARG A 67 -3.68 -3.41 -9.23
N GLY A 68 -4.50 -4.43 -9.02
CA GLY A 68 -4.29 -5.43 -7.99
C GLY A 68 -5.48 -6.33 -7.74
N LEU A 69 -5.27 -7.34 -6.90
CA LEU A 69 -6.24 -8.38 -6.59
C LEU A 69 -6.28 -8.66 -5.08
N TYR A 70 -7.35 -9.31 -4.65
CA TYR A 70 -7.53 -9.79 -3.28
C TYR A 70 -7.41 -8.68 -2.23
N PHE A 71 -8.01 -7.53 -2.52
CA PHE A 71 -8.03 -6.43 -1.57
C PHE A 71 -8.81 -6.82 -0.32
N PRO A 72 -8.37 -6.41 0.87
CA PRO A 72 -9.22 -6.43 2.04
C PRO A 72 -10.52 -5.65 1.81
N ASP A 73 -11.62 -6.15 2.36
CA ASP A 73 -12.93 -5.49 2.36
C ASP A 73 -13.38 -5.06 3.76
N GLN A 74 -12.74 -5.61 4.80
CA GLN A 74 -12.96 -5.24 6.20
C GLN A 74 -11.63 -5.17 6.95
N TRP A 75 -11.48 -4.16 7.80
CA TRP A 75 -10.30 -3.96 8.63
C TRP A 75 -10.59 -3.12 9.87
N SER A 76 -9.73 -3.24 10.88
CA SER A 76 -9.73 -2.42 12.08
C SER A 76 -9.49 -0.94 11.77
N SER A 77 -10.05 -0.05 12.59
CA SER A 77 -9.80 1.39 12.53
C SER A 77 -8.32 1.78 12.76
N ASP A 78 -7.49 0.85 13.19
CA ASP A 78 -6.03 1.04 13.29
C ASP A 78 -5.37 1.19 11.91
N PHE A 79 -6.00 0.68 10.86
CA PHE A 79 -5.53 0.84 9.49
C PHE A 79 -6.01 2.14 8.86
N THR A 80 -5.11 2.82 8.19
CA THR A 80 -5.42 3.95 7.31
C THR A 80 -5.47 3.47 5.87
N PRO A 81 -6.62 3.54 5.18
CA PRO A 81 -6.70 3.30 3.74
C PRO A 81 -6.07 4.46 2.98
N ILE A 82 -5.20 4.13 2.03
CA ILE A 82 -4.36 5.12 1.34
C ILE A 82 -4.91 5.48 -0.04
N LEU A 83 -5.49 4.50 -0.75
CA LEU A 83 -5.91 4.64 -2.14
C LEU A 83 -7.37 4.19 -2.31
N SER A 84 -8.04 4.78 -3.29
CA SER A 84 -9.33 4.32 -3.80
C SER A 84 -9.25 4.12 -5.30
N MET A 85 -9.84 3.06 -5.80
CA MET A 85 -9.91 2.72 -7.22
C MET A 85 -11.05 1.77 -7.50
N HIS A 86 -11.50 1.68 -8.73
CA HIS A 86 -12.54 0.71 -9.15
C HIS A 86 -12.46 0.43 -10.65
N ASP A 87 -12.91 -0.74 -11.06
CA ASP A 87 -13.21 -1.02 -12.45
C ASP A 87 -14.46 -0.26 -12.89
N LYS A 88 -14.64 -0.10 -14.19
CA LYS A 88 -15.80 0.61 -14.76
C LYS A 88 -17.11 -0.01 -14.21
N ASP A 89 -18.03 0.86 -13.83
CA ASP A 89 -19.36 0.50 -13.31
C ASP A 89 -19.33 -0.31 -11.99
N GLU A 90 -18.20 -0.38 -11.31
CA GLU A 90 -18.07 -0.99 -9.98
C GLU A 90 -17.95 0.08 -8.86
N THR A 91 -18.25 -0.36 -7.64
CA THR A 91 -18.05 0.46 -6.44
C THR A 91 -16.57 0.63 -6.11
N ALA A 92 -16.23 1.77 -5.53
CA ALA A 92 -14.86 2.06 -5.10
C ALA A 92 -14.33 1.03 -4.11
N LYS A 93 -13.11 0.55 -4.36
CA LYS A 93 -12.33 -0.34 -3.49
C LYS A 93 -11.27 0.48 -2.78
N THR A 94 -11.25 0.43 -1.46
CA THR A 94 -10.37 1.26 -0.64
C THR A 94 -9.32 0.46 0.15
N GLY A 95 -9.31 -0.87 -0.02
CA GLY A 95 -8.41 -1.79 0.69
C GLY A 95 -7.11 -2.13 -0.03
N SER A 96 -6.79 -1.50 -1.18
CA SER A 96 -5.62 -1.87 -1.98
C SER A 96 -4.27 -1.61 -1.30
N LEU A 97 -4.20 -0.61 -0.42
CA LEU A 97 -3.04 -0.27 0.38
C LEU A 97 -3.50 0.24 1.75
N LEU A 98 -3.18 -0.51 2.79
CA LEU A 98 -3.54 -0.24 4.18
C LEU A 98 -2.28 -0.12 5.03
N VAL A 99 -2.21 0.91 5.86
CA VAL A 99 -1.07 1.18 6.74
C VAL A 99 -1.55 1.29 8.17
N ALA A 100 -0.91 0.56 9.10
CA ALA A 100 -1.16 0.65 10.52
C ALA A 100 0.14 0.84 11.29
N LYS A 101 0.15 1.71 12.30
CA LYS A 101 1.25 1.79 13.26
C LYS A 101 1.15 0.62 14.24
N HIS A 102 2.26 -0.09 14.47
CA HIS A 102 2.33 -1.16 15.44
C HIS A 102 3.60 -1.04 16.29
N GLY A 103 3.43 -0.70 17.55
CA GLY A 103 4.55 -0.41 18.44
C GLY A 103 5.41 0.75 17.91
N LYS A 104 6.71 0.50 17.69
CA LYS A 104 7.66 1.48 17.13
C LYS A 104 7.80 1.38 15.60
N GLY A 105 7.05 0.51 14.94
CA GLY A 105 7.12 0.27 13.51
C GLY A 105 5.76 0.34 12.85
N TYR A 106 5.68 -0.17 11.64
CA TYR A 106 4.47 -0.17 10.84
C TYR A 106 4.20 -1.55 10.25
N TYR A 107 2.92 -1.88 10.14
CA TYR A 107 2.42 -2.99 9.36
C TYR A 107 1.71 -2.43 8.14
N ILE A 108 2.07 -2.90 6.96
CA ILE A 108 1.55 -2.46 5.68
C ILE A 108 1.02 -3.68 4.94
N TYR A 109 -0.25 -3.64 4.54
CA TYR A 109 -0.82 -4.63 3.65
C TYR A 109 -1.14 -4.00 2.30
N THR A 110 -0.79 -4.70 1.22
CA THR A 110 -1.16 -4.29 -0.13
C THR A 110 -1.57 -5.46 -1.00
N GLY A 111 -2.64 -5.28 -1.76
CA GLY A 111 -3.05 -6.14 -2.86
C GLY A 111 -2.62 -5.61 -4.23
N LEU A 112 -1.88 -4.49 -4.29
CA LEU A 112 -1.37 -3.95 -5.54
C LEU A 112 -0.40 -4.92 -6.22
N SER A 113 -0.44 -4.98 -7.55
CA SER A 113 0.30 -5.96 -8.35
C SER A 113 1.76 -5.57 -8.62
N PHE A 114 2.51 -5.18 -7.59
CA PHE A 114 3.93 -4.80 -7.71
C PHE A 114 4.77 -5.85 -8.45
N PHE A 115 4.49 -7.13 -8.25
CA PHE A 115 5.22 -8.23 -8.89
C PHE A 115 5.08 -8.24 -10.42
N ARG A 116 4.05 -7.58 -10.97
CA ARG A 116 3.88 -7.38 -12.42
C ARG A 116 4.58 -6.12 -12.89
N GLU A 117 4.53 -5.07 -12.08
CA GLU A 117 5.02 -3.74 -12.44
C GLU A 117 6.54 -3.64 -12.40
N PHE A 118 7.18 -4.33 -11.46
CA PHE A 118 8.64 -4.30 -11.31
C PHE A 118 9.38 -4.89 -12.52
N PRO A 119 9.01 -6.06 -13.07
CA PRO A 119 9.70 -6.61 -14.23
C PRO A 119 9.62 -5.74 -15.49
N VAL A 120 8.56 -4.94 -15.63
CA VAL A 120 8.39 -4.03 -16.79
C VAL A 120 8.89 -2.62 -16.54
N GLY A 121 9.43 -2.35 -15.35
CA GLY A 121 10.11 -1.10 -15.03
C GLY A 121 9.18 0.10 -14.79
N VAL A 122 7.97 -0.11 -14.26
CA VAL A 122 7.05 0.98 -13.92
C VAL A 122 7.61 1.80 -12.77
N SER A 123 8.12 2.99 -13.07
CA SER A 123 8.83 3.84 -12.10
C SER A 123 7.99 4.23 -10.89
N GLY A 124 6.70 4.53 -11.09
CA GLY A 124 5.77 4.87 -10.02
C GLY A 124 5.57 3.75 -9.01
N ALA A 125 5.58 2.48 -9.46
CA ALA A 125 5.50 1.32 -8.59
C ALA A 125 6.75 1.23 -7.69
N TYR A 126 7.95 1.42 -8.23
CA TYR A 126 9.19 1.45 -7.43
C TYR A 126 9.18 2.59 -6.42
N ARG A 127 8.73 3.78 -6.81
CA ARG A 127 8.65 4.95 -5.94
C ARG A 127 7.72 4.72 -4.75
N LEU A 128 6.52 4.19 -5.00
CA LEU A 128 5.55 3.86 -3.95
C LEU A 128 6.10 2.76 -3.02
N PHE A 129 6.70 1.73 -3.59
CA PHE A 129 7.28 0.64 -2.80
C PHE A 129 8.45 1.12 -1.91
N ALA A 130 9.31 1.99 -2.43
CA ALA A 130 10.36 2.63 -1.65
C ALA A 130 9.79 3.41 -0.45
N ASN A 131 8.68 4.12 -0.65
CA ASN A 131 7.99 4.81 0.44
C ASN A 131 7.45 3.83 1.50
N MET A 132 6.87 2.71 1.08
CA MET A 132 6.38 1.67 2.01
C MET A 132 7.50 1.11 2.89
N LEU A 133 8.70 0.95 2.34
CA LEU A 133 9.87 0.50 3.09
C LEU A 133 10.46 1.58 4.02
N SER A 134 10.22 2.85 3.71
CA SER A 134 10.84 4.00 4.37
C SER A 134 9.96 4.66 5.44
N ILE A 135 8.70 4.27 5.56
CA ILE A 135 7.77 4.86 6.53
C ILE A 135 8.33 4.80 7.96
N GLY A 136 8.17 5.88 8.71
CA GLY A 136 8.69 6.00 10.08
C GLY A 136 10.21 6.29 10.16
N LYS A 137 10.87 6.56 9.02
CA LYS A 137 12.31 6.86 8.98
C LYS A 137 12.63 8.33 8.70
N GLN A 138 11.63 9.15 8.47
CA GLN A 138 11.80 10.56 8.13
C GLN A 138 12.52 11.33 9.24
N ASP A 139 12.21 11.04 10.51
CA ASP A 139 12.80 11.71 11.66
C ASP A 139 14.29 11.35 11.87
N ILE A 140 14.71 10.16 11.44
CA ILE A 140 16.10 9.70 11.58
C ILE A 140 17.05 10.50 10.70
N THR A 141 16.58 10.97 9.54
CA THR A 141 17.40 11.78 8.63
C THR A 141 17.57 13.21 9.10
N ASN A 142 16.65 13.73 9.90
CA ASN A 142 16.72 15.08 10.47
C ASN A 142 17.60 15.14 11.72
N ASP A 143 17.76 14.05 12.46
CA ASP A 143 18.55 14.00 13.72
C ASP A 143 20.06 13.79 13.46
N ASN A 144 20.46 13.37 12.24
CA ASN A 144 21.86 13.25 11.82
C ASN A 144 22.44 14.53 11.19
N GLY A 145 21.66 15.59 11.12
CA GLY A 145 22.07 16.92 10.67
C GLY A 145 22.31 17.84 11.86
N ILE A 146 23.59 18.08 12.17
CA ILE A 146 24.11 19.15 13.05
C ILE A 146 24.28 18.70 14.52
N LYS A 147 25.40 18.04 14.79
CA LYS A 147 26.21 18.34 15.96
C LYS A 147 27.50 18.95 15.45
N ASN A 148 27.54 20.25 15.41
CA ASN A 148 28.77 21.06 15.47
C ASN A 148 29.06 21.40 16.92
#